data_6838e386b480227232304e8d65cd8c93
#
_entry.id   6838e386b480227232304e8d65cd8c93
#
_cell.length_a   1.000
_cell.length_b   1.000
_cell.length_c   1.000
_cell.angle_alpha   90.00
_cell.angle_beta   90.00
_cell.angle_gamma   90.00
#
_symmetry.space_group_name_H-M   'P 1'
#
loop_
_entity.id
_entity.type
_entity.pdbx_description
1 polymer ?
#
loop_
_entity_poly.entity_id
_entity_poly.type
_entity_poly.pdbx_seq_one_letter_code
_entity_poly.pdbx_strand_id
1 'polypeptide(L)'
;MVTCFQRNNTHIVCKIEALMKYESLYKLYRKSEEDWNARYEERFNNEFTVHLPIEIKEYNRKQSFPAFFCYAPEMMSLVLSIYKEAAEFVKELKLLPTVLLSHLMNSFLVDEIQSSNDIEGVRSSRREIKDSLEQFDSSRPVRFHSIIEKYKQVLDVTNDDVSIDTCEELRTFYDSFLWSEIDEKDHPDGRLFRADSVDIKTGTDKIIHQGLFPESAIIDTMTEALRILNDKTIEVPIRVAIYHYLFGYIHPFYDGNGRTSRIISSQYISREYHPLIGLRLSKVIKDNQKKYYDAFIITNSEYNRGDLTYFIIEFLTLLEATVKNAKELLVTRVKRLREAEKKLERFIEKNQITDQVIQDIYFVALQASMFSLFSGATKDEIVAAIGKSKRTLDTKLKEIPSEHLVVTKVGKVLHFKFNVDILKSC
;
A
#
# COMPACT_ATOMS: atom_id res chain seq x y z
N MET A 1 38.16 19.31 21.13
CA MET A 1 38.38 17.98 20.52
C MET A 1 37.09 17.28 20.04
N VAL A 2 35.94 17.42 20.70
CA VAL A 2 34.67 16.77 20.34
C VAL A 2 34.08 17.28 19.00
N THR A 3 34.23 18.56 18.69
CA THR A 3 33.71 19.17 17.43
C THR A 3 34.44 18.77 16.16
N CYS A 4 35.71 18.33 16.26
CA CYS A 4 36.47 17.87 15.10
C CYS A 4 36.13 16.42 14.69
N PHE A 5 35.80 15.58 15.67
CA PHE A 5 35.40 14.18 15.45
C PHE A 5 34.02 14.06 14.78
N GLN A 6 33.07 14.94 15.12
CA GLN A 6 31.76 14.96 14.51
C GLN A 6 31.80 15.40 13.03
N ARG A 7 32.63 16.39 12.67
CA ARG A 7 32.79 16.84 11.27
C ARG A 7 33.45 15.80 10.39
N ASN A 8 34.43 15.06 10.88
CA ASN A 8 35.09 13.99 10.11
C ASN A 8 34.18 12.79 9.89
N ASN A 9 33.38 12.39 10.89
CA ASN A 9 32.41 11.29 10.74
C ASN A 9 31.31 11.64 9.73
N THR A 10 30.77 12.87 9.75
CA THR A 10 29.75 13.28 8.77
C THR A 10 30.31 13.27 7.34
N HIS A 11 31.57 13.66 7.16
CA HIS A 11 32.22 13.68 5.83
C HIS A 11 32.55 12.27 5.32
N ILE A 12 32.90 11.34 6.21
CA ILE A 12 33.12 9.92 5.88
C ILE A 12 31.79 9.26 5.55
N VAL A 13 30.74 9.47 6.33
CA VAL A 13 29.39 8.93 6.10
C VAL A 13 28.85 9.44 4.76
N CYS A 14 28.91 10.74 4.46
CA CYS A 14 28.50 11.30 3.16
C CYS A 14 29.33 10.76 1.98
N LYS A 15 30.60 10.45 2.17
CA LYS A 15 31.41 9.82 1.11
C LYS A 15 31.06 8.36 0.91
N ILE A 16 30.78 7.62 1.96
CA ILE A 16 30.35 6.22 1.89
C ILE A 16 28.95 6.15 1.25
N GLU A 17 28.02 7.02 1.65
CA GLU A 17 26.69 7.13 1.01
C GLU A 17 26.75 7.47 -0.47
N ALA A 18 27.66 8.41 -0.86
CA ALA A 18 27.88 8.76 -2.26
C ALA A 18 28.50 7.62 -3.08
N LEU A 19 29.38 6.80 -2.47
CA LEU A 19 29.98 5.62 -3.07
C LEU A 19 29.03 4.43 -3.18
N MET A 20 27.97 4.39 -2.35
CA MET A 20 26.97 3.31 -2.34
C MET A 20 25.78 3.57 -3.27
N LYS A 21 25.63 4.80 -3.79
CA LYS A 21 24.46 5.16 -4.59
C LYS A 21 24.50 4.52 -5.96
N TYR A 22 23.48 3.73 -6.27
CA TYR A 22 23.33 3.08 -7.56
C TYR A 22 22.94 4.10 -8.64
N GLU A 23 23.73 4.18 -9.70
CA GLU A 23 23.42 5.04 -10.85
C GLU A 23 22.93 4.17 -12.02
N SER A 24 21.75 4.48 -12.60
CA SER A 24 21.24 3.72 -13.74
C SER A 24 22.17 3.83 -14.96
N LEU A 25 22.24 2.78 -15.76
CA LEU A 25 22.99 2.77 -17.02
C LEU A 25 22.52 3.90 -17.97
N TYR A 26 21.23 4.23 -17.94
CA TYR A 26 20.68 5.38 -18.67
C TYR A 26 21.34 6.72 -18.29
N LYS A 27 21.63 6.95 -17.02
CA LYS A 27 22.34 8.16 -16.57
C LYS A 27 23.82 8.12 -16.95
N LEU A 28 24.44 6.96 -16.84
CA LEU A 28 25.86 6.76 -17.22
C LEU A 28 26.07 7.04 -18.70
N TYR A 29 25.20 6.54 -19.59
CA TYR A 29 25.25 6.82 -21.01
C TYR A 29 25.33 8.33 -21.33
N ARG A 30 24.55 9.15 -20.59
CA ARG A 30 24.57 10.62 -20.77
C ARG A 30 25.85 11.30 -20.30
N LYS A 31 26.71 10.61 -19.54
CA LYS A 31 27.96 11.15 -19.01
C LYS A 31 29.17 10.72 -19.86
N SER A 32 29.25 9.42 -20.14
CA SER A 32 30.36 8.81 -20.87
C SER A 32 29.92 7.47 -21.45
N GLU A 33 30.08 7.31 -22.78
CA GLU A 33 29.73 6.05 -23.45
C GLU A 33 30.71 4.91 -23.08
N GLU A 34 32.00 5.25 -22.86
CA GLU A 34 33.01 4.29 -22.44
C GLU A 34 32.72 3.74 -21.07
N ASP A 35 32.45 4.60 -20.08
CA ASP A 35 32.08 4.22 -18.73
C ASP A 35 30.75 3.42 -18.71
N TRP A 36 29.80 3.79 -19.57
CA TRP A 36 28.53 3.10 -19.72
C TRP A 36 28.71 1.65 -20.18
N ASN A 37 29.53 1.39 -21.20
CA ASN A 37 29.83 0.06 -21.71
C ASN A 37 30.57 -0.76 -20.64
N ALA A 38 31.61 -0.22 -20.04
CA ALA A 38 32.37 -0.89 -19.00
C ALA A 38 31.51 -1.26 -17.80
N ARG A 39 30.63 -0.35 -17.39
CA ARG A 39 29.73 -0.61 -16.25
C ARG A 39 28.65 -1.63 -16.56
N TYR A 40 28.13 -1.67 -17.80
CA TYR A 40 27.20 -2.71 -18.21
C TYR A 40 27.84 -4.09 -18.12
N GLU A 41 29.04 -4.27 -18.71
CA GLU A 41 29.75 -5.55 -18.68
C GLU A 41 30.10 -5.99 -17.24
N GLU A 42 30.53 -5.05 -16.40
CA GLU A 42 30.81 -5.30 -14.99
C GLU A 42 29.56 -5.80 -14.25
N ARG A 43 28.40 -5.14 -14.46
CA ARG A 43 27.15 -5.51 -13.79
C ARG A 43 26.57 -6.79 -14.34
N PHE A 44 26.50 -6.92 -15.65
CA PHE A 44 25.90 -8.08 -16.31
C PHE A 44 26.64 -9.38 -15.99
N ASN A 45 27.97 -9.33 -15.89
CA ASN A 45 28.80 -10.50 -15.62
C ASN A 45 29.18 -10.67 -14.12
N ASN A 46 28.60 -9.88 -13.22
CA ASN A 46 28.91 -9.96 -11.80
C ASN A 46 28.29 -11.21 -11.17
N GLU A 47 28.97 -11.84 -10.22
CA GLU A 47 28.51 -13.04 -9.50
C GLU A 47 27.23 -12.81 -8.65
N PHE A 48 26.95 -11.55 -8.28
CA PHE A 48 25.73 -11.15 -7.55
C PHE A 48 24.61 -10.67 -8.48
N THR A 49 24.70 -10.96 -9.77
CA THR A 49 23.68 -10.61 -10.74
C THR A 49 22.75 -11.78 -10.99
N VAL A 50 21.46 -11.51 -10.91
CA VAL A 50 20.40 -12.46 -11.24
C VAL A 50 19.88 -12.14 -12.64
N HIS A 51 19.99 -13.11 -13.54
CA HIS A 51 19.44 -13.02 -14.89
C HIS A 51 18.02 -13.55 -14.90
N LEU A 52 17.12 -12.80 -15.53
CA LEU A 52 15.73 -13.19 -15.67
C LEU A 52 15.47 -13.71 -17.09
N PRO A 53 14.61 -14.72 -17.29
CA PRO A 53 14.30 -15.27 -18.61
C PRO A 53 13.31 -14.39 -19.38
N ILE A 54 13.54 -13.10 -19.40
CA ILE A 54 12.69 -12.06 -19.96
C ILE A 54 13.56 -11.08 -20.73
N GLU A 55 13.06 -10.53 -21.83
CA GLU A 55 13.70 -9.47 -22.56
C GLU A 55 12.97 -8.13 -22.42
N ILE A 56 13.72 -7.05 -22.23
CA ILE A 56 13.20 -5.69 -22.15
C ILE A 56 13.50 -4.96 -23.45
N LYS A 57 12.48 -4.32 -24.02
CA LYS A 57 12.54 -3.55 -25.25
C LYS A 57 11.88 -2.19 -25.07
N GLU A 58 12.61 -1.10 -25.43
CA GLU A 58 12.01 0.22 -25.44
C GLU A 58 11.02 0.37 -26.60
N TYR A 59 9.93 1.09 -26.38
CA TYR A 59 8.96 1.43 -27.44
C TYR A 59 9.64 2.11 -28.64
N ASN A 60 9.26 1.70 -29.85
CA ASN A 60 9.84 2.17 -31.13
C ASN A 60 11.34 1.90 -31.33
N ARG A 61 11.95 1.01 -30.53
CA ARG A 61 13.32 0.54 -30.75
C ARG A 61 13.32 -0.89 -31.28
N LYS A 62 14.43 -1.28 -31.95
CA LYS A 62 14.55 -2.63 -32.53
C LYS A 62 15.21 -3.61 -31.58
N GLN A 63 16.13 -3.10 -30.75
CA GLN A 63 16.95 -3.94 -29.87
C GLN A 63 16.20 -4.28 -28.60
N SER A 64 16.29 -5.53 -28.18
CA SER A 64 15.90 -6.03 -26.87
C SER A 64 17.15 -6.42 -26.08
N PHE A 65 17.01 -6.46 -24.76
CA PHE A 65 18.09 -6.79 -23.84
C PHE A 65 17.60 -7.78 -22.78
N PRO A 66 18.41 -8.80 -22.43
CA PRO A 66 18.09 -9.70 -21.33
C PRO A 66 17.88 -8.91 -20.04
N ALA A 67 16.78 -9.19 -19.33
CA ALA A 67 16.51 -8.56 -18.05
C ALA A 67 17.42 -9.13 -16.97
N PHE A 68 17.96 -8.27 -16.11
CA PHE A 68 18.77 -8.68 -14.96
C PHE A 68 18.65 -7.65 -13.83
N PHE A 69 19.06 -8.07 -12.64
CA PHE A 69 19.28 -7.13 -11.54
C PHE A 69 20.51 -7.56 -10.70
N CYS A 70 21.17 -6.57 -10.09
CA CYS A 70 22.29 -6.78 -9.20
C CYS A 70 21.89 -6.60 -7.74
N TYR A 71 22.32 -7.45 -6.84
CA TYR A 71 22.26 -7.21 -5.40
C TYR A 71 23.22 -6.07 -5.01
N ALA A 72 22.79 -4.83 -5.28
CA ALA A 72 23.57 -3.64 -4.99
C ALA A 72 23.55 -3.30 -3.49
N PRO A 73 24.62 -2.73 -2.91
CA PRO A 73 24.67 -2.33 -1.50
C PRO A 73 23.51 -1.42 -1.07
N GLU A 74 23.11 -0.46 -1.92
CA GLU A 74 21.97 0.43 -1.68
C GLU A 74 20.65 -0.37 -1.56
N MET A 75 20.44 -1.34 -2.46
CA MET A 75 19.28 -2.23 -2.43
C MET A 75 19.19 -2.99 -1.11
N MET A 76 20.28 -3.62 -0.69
CA MET A 76 20.32 -4.39 0.55
C MET A 76 20.16 -3.51 1.79
N SER A 77 20.69 -2.29 1.77
CA SER A 77 20.49 -1.31 2.84
C SER A 77 19.01 -0.94 2.99
N LEU A 78 18.30 -0.73 1.87
CA LEU A 78 16.86 -0.46 1.87
C LEU A 78 16.06 -1.65 2.39
N VAL A 79 16.37 -2.87 1.95
CA VAL A 79 15.71 -4.09 2.42
C VAL A 79 15.83 -4.21 3.95
N LEU A 80 17.04 -4.06 4.50
CA LEU A 80 17.27 -4.11 5.94
C LEU A 80 16.54 -2.99 6.69
N SER A 81 16.51 -1.78 6.14
CA SER A 81 15.78 -0.65 6.72
C SER A 81 14.28 -0.93 6.76
N ILE A 82 13.70 -1.45 5.67
CA ILE A 82 12.27 -1.81 5.58
C ILE A 82 11.91 -2.83 6.67
N TYR A 83 12.67 -3.92 6.79
CA TYR A 83 12.41 -4.93 7.82
C TYR A 83 12.50 -4.37 9.24
N LYS A 84 13.51 -3.54 9.51
CA LYS A 84 13.67 -2.89 10.82
C LYS A 84 12.49 -1.97 11.15
N GLU A 85 12.13 -1.07 10.24
CA GLU A 85 11.03 -0.11 10.45
C GLU A 85 9.68 -0.84 10.58
N ALA A 86 9.45 -1.91 9.80
CA ALA A 86 8.24 -2.72 9.89
C ALA A 86 8.15 -3.47 11.23
N ALA A 87 9.26 -4.03 11.72
CA ALA A 87 9.28 -4.70 13.03
C ALA A 87 8.99 -3.71 14.19
N GLU A 88 9.53 -2.50 14.12
CA GLU A 88 9.22 -1.43 15.08
C GLU A 88 7.75 -1.02 15.00
N PHE A 89 7.19 -0.88 13.80
CA PHE A 89 5.77 -0.58 13.60
C PHE A 89 4.86 -1.66 14.22
N VAL A 90 5.13 -2.94 13.95
CA VAL A 90 4.35 -4.06 14.53
C VAL A 90 4.44 -4.09 16.06
N LYS A 91 5.61 -3.75 16.63
CA LYS A 91 5.76 -3.63 18.08
C LYS A 91 4.86 -2.55 18.68
N GLU A 92 4.77 -1.38 18.06
CA GLU A 92 3.88 -0.30 18.50
C GLU A 92 2.40 -0.69 18.38
N LEU A 93 2.02 -1.43 17.33
CA LEU A 93 0.64 -1.90 17.13
C LEU A 93 0.14 -2.80 18.26
N LYS A 94 0.99 -3.67 18.81
CA LYS A 94 0.62 -4.59 19.91
C LYS A 94 0.17 -3.88 21.17
N LEU A 95 0.46 -2.58 21.31
CA LEU A 95 0.06 -1.76 22.44
C LEU A 95 -1.33 -1.13 22.26
N LEU A 96 -2.01 -1.35 21.14
CA LEU A 96 -3.27 -0.71 20.79
C LEU A 96 -4.49 -1.59 21.06
N PRO A 97 -5.61 -1.00 21.51
CA PRO A 97 -6.88 -1.68 21.59
C PRO A 97 -7.37 -2.16 20.20
N THR A 98 -8.04 -3.33 20.18
CA THR A 98 -8.55 -3.95 18.94
C THR A 98 -9.52 -3.04 18.18
N VAL A 99 -10.38 -2.32 18.89
CA VAL A 99 -11.34 -1.36 18.28
C VAL A 99 -10.60 -0.28 17.50
N LEU A 100 -9.48 0.20 18.02
CA LEU A 100 -8.66 1.19 17.36
C LEU A 100 -8.03 0.66 16.06
N LEU A 101 -7.56 -0.58 16.08
CA LEU A 101 -6.97 -1.22 14.91
C LEU A 101 -7.98 -1.35 13.76
N SER A 102 -9.24 -1.73 14.05
CA SER A 102 -10.29 -1.84 13.02
C SER A 102 -10.61 -0.48 12.39
N HIS A 103 -10.69 0.59 13.19
CA HIS A 103 -10.90 1.94 12.68
C HIS A 103 -9.72 2.47 11.85
N LEU A 104 -8.47 2.16 12.26
CA LEU A 104 -7.28 2.46 11.47
C LEU A 104 -7.29 1.73 10.12
N MET A 105 -7.63 0.44 10.14
CA MET A 105 -7.73 -0.39 8.94
C MET A 105 -8.70 0.24 7.93
N ASN A 106 -9.91 0.57 8.36
CA ASN A 106 -10.92 1.21 7.51
C ASN A 106 -10.43 2.58 6.97
N SER A 107 -9.75 3.37 7.81
CA SER A 107 -9.20 4.67 7.38
C SER A 107 -8.15 4.52 6.29
N PHE A 108 -7.22 3.57 6.47
CA PHE A 108 -6.15 3.32 5.51
C PHE A 108 -6.68 2.70 4.22
N LEU A 109 -7.68 1.81 4.33
CA LEU A 109 -8.35 1.21 3.17
C LEU A 109 -9.01 2.28 2.28
N VAL A 110 -9.73 3.24 2.86
CA VAL A 110 -10.31 4.35 2.09
C VAL A 110 -9.23 5.19 1.41
N ASP A 111 -8.13 5.50 2.12
CA ASP A 111 -7.01 6.27 1.57
C ASP A 111 -6.32 5.51 0.43
N GLU A 112 -6.13 4.20 0.57
CA GLU A 112 -5.49 3.33 -0.41
C GLU A 112 -6.31 3.25 -1.70
N ILE A 113 -7.62 2.94 -1.61
CA ILE A 113 -8.51 2.84 -2.76
C ILE A 113 -8.59 4.19 -3.48
N GLN A 114 -8.80 5.28 -2.75
CA GLN A 114 -8.86 6.62 -3.35
C GLN A 114 -7.55 6.96 -4.06
N SER A 115 -6.41 6.72 -3.41
CA SER A 115 -5.10 7.03 -3.99
C SER A 115 -4.81 6.19 -5.23
N SER A 116 -5.18 4.90 -5.21
CA SER A 116 -5.03 4.01 -6.36
C SER A 116 -5.88 4.46 -7.55
N ASN A 117 -7.10 4.91 -7.31
CA ASN A 117 -7.98 5.47 -8.32
C ASN A 117 -7.44 6.80 -8.89
N ASP A 118 -6.98 7.69 -8.01
CA ASP A 118 -6.45 9.00 -8.41
C ASP A 118 -5.20 8.88 -9.31
N ILE A 119 -4.35 7.87 -9.09
CA ILE A 119 -3.18 7.58 -9.96
C ILE A 119 -3.64 7.26 -11.39
N GLU A 120 -4.74 6.54 -11.55
CA GLU A 120 -5.31 6.16 -12.86
C GLU A 120 -6.30 7.22 -13.41
N GLY A 121 -6.48 8.35 -12.74
CA GLY A 121 -7.43 9.38 -13.16
C GLY A 121 -8.91 8.99 -12.95
N VAL A 122 -9.18 7.90 -12.23
CA VAL A 122 -10.54 7.45 -11.90
C VAL A 122 -11.09 8.34 -10.78
N ARG A 123 -12.15 9.09 -11.09
CA ARG A 123 -12.79 9.97 -10.11
C ARG A 123 -13.45 9.17 -9.00
N SER A 124 -12.98 9.37 -7.79
CA SER A 124 -13.57 8.81 -6.57
C SER A 124 -13.42 9.78 -5.41
N SER A 125 -14.42 9.86 -4.56
CA SER A 125 -14.35 10.67 -3.33
C SER A 125 -14.19 9.76 -2.11
N ARG A 126 -13.49 10.26 -1.11
CA ARG A 126 -13.37 9.60 0.20
C ARG A 126 -14.75 9.25 0.80
N ARG A 127 -15.74 10.13 0.54
CA ARG A 127 -17.11 9.94 1.01
C ARG A 127 -17.80 8.75 0.33
N GLU A 128 -17.71 8.64 -1.00
CA GLU A 128 -18.29 7.52 -1.75
C GLU A 128 -17.71 6.18 -1.29
N ILE A 129 -16.39 6.08 -1.15
CA ILE A 129 -15.72 4.85 -0.70
C ILE A 129 -16.14 4.52 0.73
N LYS A 130 -16.23 5.52 1.61
CA LYS A 130 -16.73 5.36 2.97
C LYS A 130 -18.18 4.88 3.01
N ASP A 131 -19.06 5.54 2.25
CA ASP A 131 -20.48 5.19 2.19
C ASP A 131 -20.65 3.74 1.67
N SER A 132 -19.81 3.30 0.74
CA SER A 132 -19.76 1.91 0.26
C SER A 132 -19.28 0.90 1.32
N LEU A 133 -18.36 1.31 2.19
CA LEU A 133 -17.94 0.51 3.35
C LEU A 133 -19.06 0.32 4.40
N GLU A 134 -19.94 1.32 4.55
CA GLU A 134 -21.05 1.29 5.52
C GLU A 134 -22.29 0.54 5.01
N GLN A 135 -22.50 0.46 3.69
CA GLN A 135 -23.72 -0.08 3.07
C GLN A 135 -23.64 -1.59 2.80
N PHE A 136 -23.46 -2.40 3.85
CA PHE A 136 -23.40 -3.87 3.73
C PHE A 136 -24.72 -4.56 3.31
N ASP A 137 -25.85 -3.86 3.24
CA ASP A 137 -27.18 -4.46 3.14
C ASP A 137 -28.07 -3.80 2.06
N SER A 138 -27.50 -3.19 1.02
CA SER A 138 -28.30 -2.60 -0.04
C SER A 138 -28.52 -3.57 -1.20
N SER A 139 -29.76 -3.79 -1.58
CA SER A 139 -30.17 -4.51 -2.80
C SER A 139 -29.77 -3.80 -4.11
N ARG A 140 -28.97 -2.73 -4.04
CA ARG A 140 -28.47 -1.98 -5.19
C ARG A 140 -26.95 -2.13 -5.30
N PRO A 141 -26.41 -2.32 -6.51
CA PRO A 141 -24.97 -2.32 -6.71
C PRO A 141 -24.40 -0.97 -6.28
N VAL A 142 -23.48 -1.00 -5.33
CA VAL A 142 -22.79 0.18 -4.81
C VAL A 142 -21.41 0.23 -5.46
N ARG A 143 -21.06 1.37 -6.05
CA ARG A 143 -19.74 1.60 -6.67
C ARG A 143 -18.62 1.30 -5.69
N PHE A 144 -17.52 0.74 -6.14
CA PHE A 144 -16.36 0.31 -5.34
C PHE A 144 -16.58 -0.83 -4.34
N HIS A 145 -17.78 -1.44 -4.31
CA HIS A 145 -18.04 -2.55 -3.39
C HIS A 145 -17.10 -3.73 -3.65
N SER A 146 -16.97 -4.14 -4.91
CA SER A 146 -16.09 -5.25 -5.34
C SER A 146 -14.63 -4.99 -4.97
N ILE A 147 -14.16 -3.75 -5.17
CA ILE A 147 -12.80 -3.33 -4.80
C ILE A 147 -12.59 -3.42 -3.29
N ILE A 148 -13.55 -2.93 -2.50
CA ILE A 148 -13.49 -2.96 -1.03
C ILE A 148 -13.44 -4.40 -0.51
N GLU A 149 -14.33 -5.26 -1.01
CA GLU A 149 -14.37 -6.67 -0.60
C GLU A 149 -13.08 -7.39 -1.00
N LYS A 150 -12.54 -7.09 -2.18
CA LYS A 150 -11.27 -7.67 -2.61
C LYS A 150 -10.12 -7.25 -1.70
N TYR A 151 -10.02 -5.96 -1.35
CA TYR A 151 -9.02 -5.50 -0.39
C TYR A 151 -9.18 -6.19 0.98
N LYS A 152 -10.41 -6.37 1.48
CA LYS A 152 -10.65 -7.10 2.74
C LYS A 152 -10.16 -8.55 2.67
N GLN A 153 -10.46 -9.26 1.57
CA GLN A 153 -9.99 -10.63 1.35
C GLN A 153 -8.47 -10.72 1.28
N VAL A 154 -7.86 -9.81 0.53
CA VAL A 154 -6.40 -9.73 0.34
C VAL A 154 -5.67 -9.41 1.64
N LEU A 155 -6.29 -8.63 2.52
CA LEU A 155 -5.73 -8.20 3.81
C LEU A 155 -5.99 -9.21 4.93
N ASP A 156 -6.83 -10.21 4.69
CA ASP A 156 -7.03 -11.32 5.63
C ASP A 156 -5.81 -12.25 5.60
N VAL A 157 -4.85 -11.97 6.48
CA VAL A 157 -3.61 -12.74 6.62
C VAL A 157 -3.82 -14.11 7.28
N THR A 158 -5.04 -14.42 7.73
CA THR A 158 -5.37 -15.74 8.31
C THR A 158 -5.60 -16.80 7.23
N ASN A 159 -5.79 -16.37 5.98
CA ASN A 159 -5.96 -17.26 4.84
C ASN A 159 -4.60 -17.47 4.14
N ASP A 160 -3.93 -18.59 4.40
CA ASP A 160 -2.61 -18.93 3.86
C ASP A 160 -2.61 -19.21 2.34
N ASP A 161 -3.77 -19.34 1.72
CA ASP A 161 -3.93 -19.94 0.37
C ASP A 161 -4.17 -18.90 -0.76
N VAL A 162 -3.62 -17.71 -0.65
CA VAL A 162 -3.86 -16.63 -1.65
C VAL A 162 -2.55 -16.22 -2.35
N SER A 163 -1.80 -17.19 -2.88
CA SER A 163 -0.83 -16.92 -3.94
C SER A 163 -1.56 -16.84 -5.29
N ILE A 164 -1.05 -16.03 -6.21
CA ILE A 164 -1.47 -16.01 -7.61
C ILE A 164 -0.34 -16.68 -8.38
N ASP A 165 -0.52 -17.94 -8.75
CA ASP A 165 0.54 -18.76 -9.34
C ASP A 165 0.42 -18.89 -10.85
N THR A 166 -0.80 -18.70 -11.39
CA THR A 166 -1.13 -18.88 -12.81
C THR A 166 -1.78 -17.65 -13.43
N CYS A 167 -1.70 -17.55 -14.75
CA CYS A 167 -2.37 -16.49 -15.50
C CYS A 167 -3.91 -16.59 -15.39
N GLU A 168 -4.45 -17.80 -15.26
CA GLU A 168 -5.87 -18.05 -15.03
C GLU A 168 -6.34 -17.51 -13.67
N GLU A 169 -5.56 -17.70 -12.63
CA GLU A 169 -5.82 -17.13 -11.30
C GLU A 169 -5.72 -15.61 -11.33
N LEU A 170 -4.71 -15.06 -12.02
CA LEU A 170 -4.59 -13.61 -12.21
C LEU A 170 -5.81 -13.02 -12.92
N ARG A 171 -6.31 -13.70 -13.96
CA ARG A 171 -7.53 -13.30 -14.67
C ARG A 171 -8.74 -13.35 -13.74
N THR A 172 -8.91 -14.44 -13.00
CA THR A 172 -9.98 -14.59 -12.01
C THR A 172 -9.90 -13.50 -10.93
N PHE A 173 -8.68 -13.20 -10.49
CA PHE A 173 -8.44 -12.12 -9.52
C PHE A 173 -8.89 -10.77 -10.09
N TYR A 174 -8.45 -10.42 -11.31
CA TYR A 174 -8.84 -9.19 -11.99
C TYR A 174 -10.36 -9.07 -12.14
N ASP A 175 -11.02 -10.10 -12.66
CA ASP A 175 -12.47 -10.11 -12.88
C ASP A 175 -13.24 -9.92 -11.57
N SER A 176 -12.76 -10.49 -10.46
CA SER A 176 -13.45 -10.47 -9.17
C SER A 176 -13.64 -9.07 -8.58
N PHE A 177 -12.86 -8.06 -9.00
CA PHE A 177 -12.93 -6.73 -8.38
C PHE A 177 -13.01 -5.57 -9.38
N LEU A 178 -12.61 -5.77 -10.64
CA LEU A 178 -12.61 -4.72 -11.64
C LEU A 178 -13.66 -4.88 -12.72
N TRP A 179 -14.21 -6.08 -12.94
CA TRP A 179 -15.16 -6.32 -14.02
C TRP A 179 -16.32 -5.32 -14.05
N SER A 180 -16.88 -4.99 -12.89
CA SER A 180 -17.98 -4.03 -12.77
C SER A 180 -17.56 -2.56 -12.79
N GLU A 181 -16.26 -2.28 -12.72
CA GLU A 181 -15.70 -0.93 -12.66
C GLU A 181 -15.07 -0.49 -13.99
N ILE A 182 -14.94 -1.41 -14.95
CA ILE A 182 -14.32 -1.20 -16.26
C ILE A 182 -15.43 -1.10 -17.32
N ASP A 183 -15.28 -0.18 -18.26
CA ASP A 183 -16.19 -0.06 -19.39
C ASP A 183 -16.18 -1.36 -20.22
N GLU A 184 -17.34 -1.80 -20.71
CA GLU A 184 -17.49 -3.07 -21.45
C GLU A 184 -16.55 -3.16 -22.67
N LYS A 185 -16.27 -2.04 -23.33
CA LYS A 185 -15.33 -1.96 -24.45
C LYS A 185 -13.87 -2.24 -24.09
N ASP A 186 -13.51 -2.09 -22.80
CA ASP A 186 -12.16 -2.29 -22.27
C ASP A 186 -12.04 -3.62 -21.53
N HIS A 187 -13.09 -4.48 -21.58
CA HIS A 187 -13.00 -5.84 -21.05
C HIS A 187 -12.03 -6.67 -21.89
N PRO A 188 -11.24 -7.56 -21.25
CA PRO A 188 -10.32 -8.46 -21.94
C PRO A 188 -11.10 -9.38 -22.93
N ASP A 189 -10.68 -9.37 -24.16
CA ASP A 189 -11.32 -10.06 -25.31
C ASP A 189 -10.50 -11.23 -25.85
N GLY A 190 -9.29 -11.48 -25.30
CA GLY A 190 -8.50 -12.67 -25.57
C GLY A 190 -8.91 -13.86 -24.70
N ARG A 191 -8.10 -14.92 -24.72
CA ARG A 191 -8.32 -16.12 -23.89
C ARG A 191 -8.24 -15.80 -22.38
N LEU A 192 -7.23 -15.05 -21.96
CA LEU A 192 -6.99 -14.65 -20.59
C LEU A 192 -6.84 -13.12 -20.44
N PHE A 193 -6.23 -12.49 -21.43
CA PHE A 193 -5.87 -11.09 -21.42
C PHE A 193 -6.49 -10.36 -22.62
N ARG A 194 -5.98 -9.20 -22.97
CA ARG A 194 -6.38 -8.50 -24.19
C ARG A 194 -5.82 -9.20 -25.43
N ALA A 195 -6.58 -9.21 -26.50
CA ALA A 195 -6.16 -9.76 -27.78
C ALA A 195 -5.40 -8.76 -28.66
N ASP A 196 -5.57 -7.45 -28.43
CA ASP A 196 -4.97 -6.39 -29.24
C ASP A 196 -3.89 -5.60 -28.47
N SER A 197 -3.15 -4.76 -29.18
CA SER A 197 -2.11 -3.90 -28.60
C SER A 197 -2.71 -2.75 -27.78
N VAL A 198 -1.97 -2.26 -26.79
CA VAL A 198 -2.34 -1.09 -25.99
C VAL A 198 -1.15 -0.14 -25.82
N ASP A 199 -1.41 1.14 -26.02
CA ASP A 199 -0.43 2.20 -25.87
C ASP A 199 -0.58 2.90 -24.52
N ILE A 200 0.53 3.02 -23.79
CA ILE A 200 0.58 3.76 -22.53
C ILE A 200 1.05 5.18 -22.84
N LYS A 201 0.21 6.16 -22.52
CA LYS A 201 0.41 7.57 -22.88
C LYS A 201 0.66 8.43 -21.64
N THR A 202 1.38 9.53 -21.86
CA THR A 202 1.42 10.64 -20.88
C THR A 202 0.14 11.45 -20.93
N GLY A 203 -0.06 12.34 -19.96
CA GLY A 203 -1.16 13.31 -19.99
C GLY A 203 -1.14 14.29 -21.19
N THR A 204 -0.07 14.26 -22.01
CA THR A 204 0.06 15.01 -23.28
C THR A 204 -0.12 14.13 -24.52
N ASP A 205 -0.78 12.98 -24.39
CA ASP A 205 -1.01 11.96 -25.45
C ASP A 205 0.25 11.37 -26.10
N LYS A 206 1.44 11.64 -25.54
CA LYS A 206 2.67 11.02 -26.02
C LYS A 206 2.73 9.56 -25.53
N ILE A 207 2.90 8.62 -26.48
CA ILE A 207 3.13 7.21 -26.16
C ILE A 207 4.51 7.08 -25.53
N ILE A 208 4.57 6.48 -24.35
CA ILE A 208 5.81 6.23 -23.59
C ILE A 208 6.16 4.75 -23.52
N HIS A 209 5.18 3.89 -23.70
CA HIS A 209 5.36 2.45 -23.74
C HIS A 209 4.20 1.81 -24.52
N GLN A 210 4.42 0.62 -25.06
CA GLN A 210 3.40 -0.23 -25.64
C GLN A 210 3.44 -1.56 -24.89
N GLY A 211 2.30 -1.98 -24.37
CA GLY A 211 2.18 -3.28 -23.73
C GLY A 211 2.55 -4.42 -24.67
N LEU A 212 2.96 -5.56 -24.14
CA LEU A 212 3.37 -6.71 -24.93
C LEU A 212 2.23 -7.19 -25.85
N PHE A 213 2.59 -7.68 -27.02
CA PHE A 213 1.68 -8.22 -28.02
C PHE A 213 2.45 -9.27 -28.84
N PRO A 214 1.82 -10.36 -29.31
CA PRO A 214 0.43 -10.78 -29.10
C PRO A 214 0.12 -11.36 -27.71
N GLU A 215 -1.11 -11.82 -27.45
CA GLU A 215 -1.53 -12.40 -26.18
C GLU A 215 -0.64 -13.54 -25.70
N SER A 216 -0.11 -14.37 -26.63
CA SER A 216 0.84 -15.44 -26.27
C SER A 216 2.09 -14.88 -25.57
N ALA A 217 2.63 -13.76 -26.05
CA ALA A 217 3.78 -13.10 -25.42
C ALA A 217 3.40 -12.51 -24.04
N ILE A 218 2.15 -12.04 -23.86
CA ILE A 218 1.63 -11.61 -22.57
C ILE A 218 1.62 -12.80 -21.60
N ILE A 219 1.04 -13.94 -22.01
CA ILE A 219 0.93 -15.15 -21.19
C ILE A 219 2.30 -15.68 -20.80
N ASP A 220 3.21 -15.81 -21.75
CA ASP A 220 4.56 -16.35 -21.51
C ASP A 220 5.32 -15.47 -20.51
N THR A 221 5.34 -14.15 -20.72
CA THR A 221 6.07 -13.23 -19.85
C THR A 221 5.39 -13.07 -18.49
N MET A 222 4.05 -13.08 -18.43
CA MET A 222 3.33 -13.01 -17.15
C MET A 222 3.53 -14.27 -16.31
N THR A 223 3.60 -15.45 -16.95
CA THR A 223 3.92 -16.70 -16.26
C THR A 223 5.27 -16.61 -15.56
N GLU A 224 6.29 -16.06 -16.21
CA GLU A 224 7.60 -15.83 -15.59
C GLU A 224 7.53 -14.75 -14.50
N ALA A 225 6.76 -13.67 -14.70
CA ALA A 225 6.57 -12.65 -13.67
C ALA A 225 5.92 -13.20 -12.39
N LEU A 226 4.92 -14.08 -12.54
CA LEU A 226 4.28 -14.75 -11.40
C LEU A 226 5.23 -15.76 -10.74
N ARG A 227 6.03 -16.50 -11.52
CA ARG A 227 7.05 -17.38 -10.98
C ARG A 227 8.06 -16.61 -10.12
N ILE A 228 8.53 -15.45 -10.58
CA ILE A 228 9.43 -14.58 -9.81
C ILE A 228 8.75 -14.06 -8.55
N LEU A 229 7.48 -13.62 -8.64
CA LEU A 229 6.73 -13.13 -7.48
C LEU A 229 6.64 -14.18 -6.36
N ASN A 230 6.56 -15.47 -6.71
CA ASN A 230 6.43 -16.59 -5.78
C ASN A 230 7.76 -17.29 -5.46
N ASP A 231 8.87 -16.82 -6.03
CA ASP A 231 10.21 -17.39 -5.77
C ASP A 231 10.69 -17.02 -4.36
N LYS A 232 10.67 -18.01 -3.46
CA LYS A 232 11.07 -17.83 -2.05
C LYS A 232 12.58 -17.67 -1.86
N THR A 233 13.39 -17.79 -2.91
CA THR A 233 14.84 -17.55 -2.84
C THR A 233 15.20 -16.08 -2.96
N ILE A 234 14.23 -15.23 -3.38
CA ILE A 234 14.36 -13.78 -3.48
C ILE A 234 13.53 -13.14 -2.36
N GLU A 235 14.09 -12.14 -1.69
CA GLU A 235 13.40 -11.39 -0.62
C GLU A 235 12.10 -10.77 -1.12
N VAL A 236 11.04 -10.85 -0.28
CA VAL A 236 9.70 -10.37 -0.65
C VAL A 236 9.69 -8.95 -1.25
N PRO A 237 10.34 -7.94 -0.65
CA PRO A 237 10.30 -6.60 -1.20
C PRO A 237 10.95 -6.49 -2.59
N ILE A 238 11.99 -7.30 -2.87
CA ILE A 238 12.67 -7.33 -4.18
C ILE A 238 11.78 -7.99 -5.23
N ARG A 239 11.24 -9.18 -4.94
CA ARG A 239 10.39 -9.89 -5.92
C ARG A 239 9.07 -9.15 -6.21
N VAL A 240 8.52 -8.46 -5.21
CA VAL A 240 7.36 -7.57 -5.42
C VAL A 240 7.72 -6.40 -6.31
N ALA A 241 8.89 -5.78 -6.14
CA ALA A 241 9.36 -4.70 -7.01
C ALA A 241 9.54 -5.17 -8.46
N ILE A 242 10.14 -6.36 -8.67
CA ILE A 242 10.32 -6.96 -10.00
C ILE A 242 8.96 -7.23 -10.64
N TYR A 243 8.06 -7.90 -9.93
CA TYR A 243 6.71 -8.18 -10.41
C TYR A 243 5.95 -6.90 -10.77
N HIS A 244 6.02 -5.88 -9.91
CA HIS A 244 5.35 -4.60 -10.13
C HIS A 244 5.83 -3.91 -11.41
N TYR A 245 7.14 -3.94 -11.66
CA TYR A 245 7.73 -3.47 -12.92
C TYR A 245 7.24 -4.29 -14.11
N LEU A 246 7.36 -5.62 -14.03
CA LEU A 246 6.98 -6.50 -15.12
C LEU A 246 5.50 -6.40 -15.46
N PHE A 247 4.62 -6.29 -14.47
CA PHE A 247 3.20 -6.09 -14.70
C PHE A 247 2.92 -4.81 -15.50
N GLY A 248 3.57 -3.71 -15.13
CA GLY A 248 3.48 -2.44 -15.85
C GLY A 248 4.06 -2.51 -17.26
N TYR A 249 5.15 -3.26 -17.46
CA TYR A 249 5.80 -3.49 -18.75
C TYR A 249 4.94 -4.38 -19.67
N ILE A 250 4.41 -5.49 -19.15
CA ILE A 250 3.55 -6.43 -19.90
C ILE A 250 2.22 -5.78 -20.26
N HIS A 251 1.61 -5.08 -19.31
CA HIS A 251 0.33 -4.37 -19.44
C HIS A 251 -0.79 -5.25 -19.97
N PRO A 252 -1.19 -6.33 -19.23
CA PRO A 252 -1.97 -7.44 -19.77
C PRO A 252 -3.44 -7.10 -20.09
N PHE A 253 -4.00 -6.03 -19.56
CA PHE A 253 -5.38 -5.60 -19.73
C PHE A 253 -5.49 -4.28 -20.52
N TYR A 254 -6.67 -3.96 -21.05
CA TYR A 254 -6.93 -2.65 -21.67
C TYR A 254 -6.99 -1.54 -20.62
N ASP A 255 -7.67 -1.78 -19.49
CA ASP A 255 -7.73 -0.88 -18.33
C ASP A 255 -7.52 -1.65 -17.01
N GLY A 256 -7.28 -0.94 -15.91
CA GLY A 256 -7.13 -1.50 -14.57
C GLY A 256 -5.78 -2.11 -14.24
N ASN A 257 -4.79 -2.01 -15.14
CA ASN A 257 -3.45 -2.59 -14.93
C ASN A 257 -2.77 -2.05 -13.66
N GLY A 258 -2.74 -0.74 -13.49
CA GLY A 258 -2.11 -0.14 -12.31
C GLY A 258 -2.84 -0.49 -11.02
N ARG A 259 -4.19 -0.50 -11.02
CA ARG A 259 -5.00 -0.91 -9.85
C ARG A 259 -4.71 -2.35 -9.47
N THR A 260 -4.67 -3.27 -10.45
CA THR A 260 -4.36 -4.70 -10.24
C THR A 260 -2.95 -4.89 -9.69
N SER A 261 -1.95 -4.28 -10.29
CA SER A 261 -0.56 -4.39 -9.85
C SER A 261 -0.38 -3.88 -8.42
N ARG A 262 -1.00 -2.75 -8.06
CA ARG A 262 -0.90 -2.17 -6.71
C ARG A 262 -1.60 -3.01 -5.65
N ILE A 263 -2.81 -3.55 -5.92
CA ILE A 263 -3.50 -4.40 -4.93
C ILE A 263 -2.74 -5.71 -4.69
N ILE A 264 -2.18 -6.34 -5.74
CA ILE A 264 -1.35 -7.53 -5.59
C ILE A 264 -0.06 -7.20 -4.81
N SER A 265 0.61 -6.09 -5.14
CA SER A 265 1.79 -5.65 -4.37
C SER A 265 1.45 -5.38 -2.91
N SER A 266 0.32 -4.71 -2.64
CA SER A 266 -0.18 -4.48 -1.27
C SER A 266 -0.47 -5.77 -0.52
N GLN A 267 -0.96 -6.80 -1.20
CA GLN A 267 -1.21 -8.13 -0.63
C GLN A 267 0.09 -8.78 -0.12
N TYR A 268 1.11 -8.86 -0.98
CA TYR A 268 2.39 -9.47 -0.60
C TYR A 268 3.10 -8.68 0.51
N ILE A 269 3.07 -7.34 0.44
CA ILE A 269 3.59 -6.44 1.49
C ILE A 269 2.82 -6.62 2.80
N SER A 270 1.50 -6.75 2.75
CA SER A 270 0.66 -6.95 3.93
C SER A 270 0.96 -8.26 4.64
N ARG A 271 1.20 -9.32 3.90
CA ARG A 271 1.54 -10.65 4.44
C ARG A 271 2.93 -10.68 5.03
N GLU A 272 3.90 -10.04 4.36
CA GLU A 272 5.27 -10.01 4.84
C GLU A 272 5.42 -9.16 6.11
N TYR A 273 4.74 -8.04 6.17
CA TYR A 273 4.92 -7.08 7.27
C TYR A 273 3.67 -6.89 8.12
N HIS A 274 2.67 -6.25 7.58
CA HIS A 274 1.37 -6.03 8.24
C HIS A 274 0.36 -5.37 7.27
N PRO A 275 -0.96 -5.70 7.33
CA PRO A 275 -1.99 -5.10 6.48
C PRO A 275 -2.01 -3.57 6.46
N LEU A 276 -1.83 -2.92 7.61
CA LEU A 276 -1.76 -1.45 7.70
C LEU A 276 -0.57 -0.84 6.94
N ILE A 277 0.49 -1.59 6.66
CA ILE A 277 1.59 -1.14 5.82
C ILE A 277 1.18 -1.23 4.35
N GLY A 278 0.67 -2.38 3.91
CA GLY A 278 0.22 -2.56 2.52
C GLY A 278 -0.82 -1.52 2.09
N LEU A 279 -1.74 -1.14 2.99
CA LEU A 279 -2.77 -0.11 2.77
C LEU A 279 -2.22 1.33 2.69
N ARG A 280 -0.93 1.53 2.60
CA ARG A 280 -0.31 2.86 2.41
C ARG A 280 0.47 2.96 1.11
N LEU A 281 0.60 1.87 0.36
CA LEU A 281 1.43 1.80 -0.85
C LEU A 281 0.96 2.80 -1.90
N SER A 282 -0.31 2.75 -2.30
CA SER A 282 -0.85 3.64 -3.35
C SER A 282 -0.80 5.10 -2.93
N LYS A 283 -1.00 5.39 -1.64
CA LYS A 283 -0.88 6.78 -1.13
C LYS A 283 0.52 7.32 -1.31
N VAL A 284 1.55 6.55 -0.98
CA VAL A 284 2.95 6.98 -1.13
C VAL A 284 3.36 7.06 -2.59
N ILE A 285 2.92 6.11 -3.43
CA ILE A 285 3.13 6.17 -4.88
C ILE A 285 2.53 7.46 -5.45
N LYS A 286 1.28 7.79 -5.10
CA LYS A 286 0.60 9.00 -5.54
C LYS A 286 1.37 10.26 -5.15
N ASP A 287 1.85 10.34 -3.91
CA ASP A 287 2.61 11.50 -3.42
C ASP A 287 3.99 11.62 -4.12
N ASN A 288 4.49 10.55 -4.74
CA ASN A 288 5.76 10.48 -5.47
C ASN A 288 5.57 10.10 -6.95
N GLN A 289 4.42 10.37 -7.54
CA GLN A 289 3.99 9.86 -8.85
C GLN A 289 5.01 10.12 -9.97
N LYS A 290 5.64 11.31 -9.98
CA LYS A 290 6.64 11.65 -10.99
C LYS A 290 7.84 10.70 -10.91
N LYS A 291 8.41 10.47 -9.73
CA LYS A 291 9.57 9.57 -9.55
C LYS A 291 9.22 8.13 -9.93
N TYR A 292 8.00 7.71 -9.57
CA TYR A 292 7.49 6.39 -9.90
C TYR A 292 7.42 6.16 -11.41
N TYR A 293 6.85 7.09 -12.19
CA TYR A 293 6.80 6.96 -13.65
C TYR A 293 8.17 7.16 -14.31
N ASP A 294 9.01 8.08 -13.81
CA ASP A 294 10.38 8.27 -14.29
C ASP A 294 11.19 6.95 -14.15
N ALA A 295 10.96 6.17 -13.09
CA ALA A 295 11.62 4.88 -12.91
C ALA A 295 11.26 3.87 -14.01
N PHE A 296 10.01 3.77 -14.45
CA PHE A 296 9.63 2.95 -15.61
C PHE A 296 10.30 3.43 -16.90
N ILE A 297 10.24 4.74 -17.18
CA ILE A 297 10.82 5.32 -18.40
C ILE A 297 12.32 5.04 -18.48
N ILE A 298 13.03 5.23 -17.38
CA ILE A 298 14.49 4.99 -17.32
C ILE A 298 14.79 3.50 -17.52
N THR A 299 14.05 2.62 -16.85
CA THR A 299 14.29 1.18 -16.90
C THR A 299 13.94 0.58 -18.26
N ASN A 300 12.89 1.08 -18.92
CA ASN A 300 12.50 0.65 -20.27
C ASN A 300 13.47 1.12 -21.37
N SER A 301 14.31 2.13 -21.09
CA SER A 301 15.18 2.69 -22.11
C SER A 301 16.23 1.70 -22.63
N GLU A 302 16.48 1.70 -23.95
CA GLU A 302 17.56 0.91 -24.59
C GLU A 302 18.93 1.20 -23.96
N TYR A 303 19.15 2.43 -23.47
CA TYR A 303 20.38 2.82 -22.80
C TYR A 303 20.51 2.23 -21.38
N ASN A 304 19.46 1.67 -20.85
CA ASN A 304 19.46 0.95 -19.57
C ASN A 304 19.71 -0.56 -19.74
N ARG A 305 19.67 -1.09 -20.97
CA ARG A 305 20.08 -2.44 -21.37
C ARG A 305 19.51 -3.58 -20.51
N GLY A 306 18.23 -3.47 -20.11
CA GLY A 306 17.55 -4.52 -19.33
C GLY A 306 17.92 -4.56 -17.83
N ASP A 307 18.67 -3.61 -17.30
CA ASP A 307 19.02 -3.51 -15.88
C ASP A 307 17.83 -3.05 -15.03
N LEU A 308 17.18 -3.96 -14.30
CA LEU A 308 16.04 -3.67 -13.43
C LEU A 308 16.44 -3.09 -12.07
N THR A 309 17.73 -3.10 -11.72
CA THR A 309 18.21 -2.70 -10.38
C THR A 309 17.76 -1.30 -10.00
N TYR A 310 17.78 -0.36 -10.96
CA TYR A 310 17.35 1.01 -10.72
C TYR A 310 15.86 1.08 -10.32
N PHE A 311 14.98 0.38 -11.05
CA PHE A 311 13.56 0.34 -10.70
C PHE A 311 13.34 -0.28 -9.33
N ILE A 312 14.00 -1.38 -9.05
CA ILE A 312 13.91 -2.07 -7.76
C ILE A 312 14.28 -1.12 -6.63
N ILE A 313 15.38 -0.40 -6.73
CA ILE A 313 15.83 0.57 -5.71
C ILE A 313 14.80 1.70 -5.53
N GLU A 314 14.26 2.26 -6.62
CA GLU A 314 13.25 3.31 -6.52
C GLU A 314 11.94 2.78 -5.89
N PHE A 315 11.52 1.57 -6.22
CA PHE A 315 10.34 0.94 -5.60
C PHE A 315 10.59 0.63 -4.11
N LEU A 316 11.76 0.11 -3.75
CA LEU A 316 12.14 -0.11 -2.35
C LEU A 316 12.21 1.20 -1.56
N THR A 317 12.64 2.29 -2.19
CA THR A 317 12.61 3.63 -1.58
C THR A 317 11.18 4.07 -1.29
N LEU A 318 10.23 3.81 -2.21
CA LEU A 318 8.81 4.05 -1.98
C LEU A 318 8.23 3.13 -0.89
N LEU A 319 8.65 1.87 -0.85
CA LEU A 319 8.22 0.93 0.18
C LEU A 319 8.75 1.32 1.57
N GLU A 320 10.00 1.74 1.67
CA GLU A 320 10.55 2.28 2.92
C GLU A 320 9.74 3.51 3.40
N ALA A 321 9.45 4.43 2.48
CA ALA A 321 8.60 5.58 2.77
C ALA A 321 7.17 5.16 3.18
N THR A 322 6.64 4.07 2.62
CA THR A 322 5.34 3.49 2.97
C THR A 322 5.31 3.02 4.43
N VAL A 323 6.33 2.28 4.85
CA VAL A 323 6.45 1.81 6.24
C VAL A 323 6.60 3.00 7.21
N LYS A 324 7.47 3.95 6.89
CA LYS A 324 7.68 5.17 7.70
C LYS A 324 6.41 6.00 7.81
N ASN A 325 5.66 6.18 6.71
CA ASN A 325 4.38 6.89 6.72
C ASN A 325 3.33 6.21 7.61
N ALA A 326 3.20 4.88 7.51
CA ALA A 326 2.31 4.11 8.39
C ALA A 326 2.69 4.30 9.87
N LYS A 327 3.98 4.24 10.21
CA LYS A 327 4.51 4.42 11.56
C LYS A 327 4.26 5.83 12.11
N GLU A 328 4.55 6.87 11.34
CA GLU A 328 4.31 8.26 11.75
C GLU A 328 2.84 8.55 12.04
N LEU A 329 1.94 8.05 11.18
CA LEU A 329 0.49 8.17 11.40
C LEU A 329 0.06 7.44 12.66
N LEU A 330 0.57 6.25 12.90
CA LEU A 330 0.30 5.47 14.10
C LEU A 330 0.74 6.22 15.35
N VAL A 331 2.02 6.62 15.43
CA VAL A 331 2.60 7.31 16.57
C VAL A 331 1.85 8.62 16.86
N THR A 332 1.53 9.39 15.82
CA THR A 332 0.78 10.65 15.97
C THR A 332 -0.60 10.41 16.55
N ARG A 333 -1.31 9.37 16.08
CA ARG A 333 -2.65 9.03 16.55
C ARG A 333 -2.63 8.50 17.98
N VAL A 334 -1.66 7.63 18.30
CA VAL A 334 -1.46 7.11 19.67
C VAL A 334 -1.19 8.24 20.67
N LYS A 335 -0.33 9.19 20.30
CA LYS A 335 -0.05 10.37 21.15
C LYS A 335 -1.32 11.16 21.44
N ARG A 336 -2.10 11.47 20.41
CA ARG A 336 -3.38 12.18 20.55
C ARG A 336 -4.38 11.41 21.42
N LEU A 337 -4.45 10.09 21.28
CA LEU A 337 -5.31 9.25 22.11
C LEU A 337 -4.92 9.35 23.58
N ARG A 338 -3.64 9.12 23.90
CA ARG A 338 -3.14 9.20 25.29
C ARG A 338 -3.40 10.56 25.94
N GLU A 339 -3.28 11.65 25.17
CA GLU A 339 -3.63 13.00 25.64
C GLU A 339 -5.14 13.14 25.92
N ALA A 340 -5.98 12.57 25.08
CA ALA A 340 -7.43 12.58 25.26
C ALA A 340 -7.89 11.68 26.41
N GLU A 341 -7.27 10.50 26.57
CA GLU A 341 -7.52 9.57 27.70
C GLU A 341 -7.22 10.24 29.04
N LYS A 342 -6.07 10.91 29.18
CA LYS A 342 -5.76 11.68 30.41
C LYS A 342 -6.79 12.76 30.72
N LYS A 343 -7.36 13.42 29.71
CA LYS A 343 -8.44 14.39 29.92
C LYS A 343 -9.73 13.71 30.34
N LEU A 344 -10.05 12.53 29.74
CA LEU A 344 -11.21 11.75 30.12
C LEU A 344 -11.10 11.25 31.57
N GLU A 345 -9.94 10.79 32.01
CA GLU A 345 -9.67 10.40 33.40
C GLU A 345 -10.00 11.54 34.37
N ARG A 346 -9.49 12.76 34.12
CA ARG A 346 -9.81 13.95 34.92
C ARG A 346 -11.31 14.28 34.89
N PHE A 347 -11.97 14.11 33.75
CA PHE A 347 -13.42 14.31 33.63
C PHE A 347 -14.18 13.30 34.49
N ILE A 348 -13.80 12.03 34.48
CA ILE A 348 -14.36 10.96 35.29
C ILE A 348 -14.23 11.26 36.76
N GLU A 349 -13.02 11.65 37.22
CA GLU A 349 -12.75 12.03 38.60
C GLU A 349 -13.57 13.24 39.04
N LYS A 350 -13.57 14.32 38.26
CA LYS A 350 -14.30 15.56 38.55
C LYS A 350 -15.81 15.33 38.66
N ASN A 351 -16.39 14.44 37.87
CA ASN A 351 -17.82 14.12 37.86
C ASN A 351 -18.17 12.93 38.77
N GLN A 352 -17.22 12.41 39.53
CA GLN A 352 -17.39 11.30 40.49
C GLN A 352 -18.06 10.06 39.83
N ILE A 353 -17.67 9.74 38.59
CA ILE A 353 -18.20 8.59 37.86
C ILE A 353 -17.50 7.34 38.36
N THR A 354 -18.16 6.57 39.25
CA THR A 354 -17.57 5.40 39.92
C THR A 354 -17.88 4.08 39.25
N ASP A 355 -18.88 4.04 38.35
CA ASP A 355 -19.28 2.82 37.65
C ASP A 355 -18.24 2.47 36.56
N GLN A 356 -17.54 1.35 36.75
CA GLN A 356 -16.49 0.91 35.83
C GLN A 356 -17.00 0.64 34.42
N VAL A 357 -18.23 0.13 34.26
CA VAL A 357 -18.80 -0.16 32.95
C VAL A 357 -19.07 1.13 32.18
N ILE A 358 -19.50 2.19 32.86
CA ILE A 358 -19.69 3.51 32.24
C ILE A 358 -18.33 4.11 31.84
N GLN A 359 -17.31 3.98 32.69
CA GLN A 359 -15.96 4.40 32.35
C GLN A 359 -15.46 3.67 31.11
N ASP A 360 -15.59 2.35 31.05
CA ASP A 360 -15.16 1.54 29.89
C ASP A 360 -15.92 1.96 28.61
N ILE A 361 -17.21 2.25 28.68
CA ILE A 361 -18.01 2.79 27.55
C ILE A 361 -17.42 4.13 27.09
N TYR A 362 -17.07 5.02 28.01
CA TYR A 362 -16.48 6.31 27.66
C TYR A 362 -15.14 6.18 26.96
N PHE A 363 -14.27 5.27 27.42
CA PHE A 363 -13.00 4.99 26.77
C PHE A 363 -13.17 4.47 25.34
N VAL A 364 -14.07 3.51 25.14
CA VAL A 364 -14.37 2.98 23.80
C VAL A 364 -14.98 4.06 22.90
N ALA A 365 -15.94 4.83 23.42
CA ALA A 365 -16.55 5.92 22.67
C ALA A 365 -15.56 7.05 22.35
N LEU A 366 -14.58 7.35 23.23
CA LEU A 366 -13.51 8.30 22.97
C LEU A 366 -12.57 7.81 21.86
N GLN A 367 -12.17 6.56 21.91
CA GLN A 367 -11.37 5.93 20.85
C GLN A 367 -12.09 6.05 19.50
N ALA A 368 -13.37 5.71 19.46
CA ALA A 368 -14.19 5.87 18.26
C ALA A 368 -14.31 7.33 17.80
N SER A 369 -14.36 8.30 18.73
CA SER A 369 -14.39 9.74 18.38
C SER A 369 -13.14 10.19 17.66
N MET A 370 -11.98 9.61 18.00
CA MET A 370 -10.69 10.04 17.49
C MET A 370 -10.25 9.32 16.20
N PHE A 371 -10.73 8.08 15.97
CA PHE A 371 -10.19 7.23 14.92
C PHE A 371 -11.24 6.74 13.93
N SER A 372 -12.53 6.72 14.32
CA SER A 372 -13.56 6.27 13.41
C SER A 372 -13.72 7.21 12.23
N LEU A 373 -13.59 6.67 11.02
CA LEU A 373 -14.07 7.31 9.80
C LEU A 373 -15.58 7.49 9.86
N PHE A 374 -16.24 6.62 10.62
CA PHE A 374 -17.67 6.48 10.74
C PHE A 374 -18.24 7.32 11.88
N SER A 375 -19.52 7.15 12.10
CA SER A 375 -20.26 7.94 13.08
C SER A 375 -19.97 7.55 14.54
N GLY A 376 -19.01 6.64 14.81
CA GLY A 376 -18.65 6.19 16.14
C GLY A 376 -18.54 4.67 16.26
N ALA A 377 -18.47 4.14 17.48
CA ALA A 377 -18.51 2.70 17.75
C ALA A 377 -19.94 2.19 17.76
N THR A 378 -20.17 1.01 17.20
CA THR A 378 -21.44 0.30 17.25
C THR A 378 -21.63 -0.36 18.63
N LYS A 379 -22.87 -0.75 18.97
CA LYS A 379 -23.14 -1.52 20.20
C LYS A 379 -22.35 -2.83 20.25
N ASP A 380 -22.18 -3.51 19.12
CA ASP A 380 -21.46 -4.78 19.05
C ASP A 380 -19.96 -4.59 19.30
N GLU A 381 -19.36 -3.54 18.75
CA GLU A 381 -17.97 -3.16 19.04
C GLU A 381 -17.77 -2.79 20.52
N ILE A 382 -18.69 -2.03 21.10
CA ILE A 382 -18.62 -1.68 22.53
C ILE A 382 -18.74 -2.94 23.39
N VAL A 383 -19.71 -3.81 23.13
CA VAL A 383 -19.92 -5.09 23.84
C VAL A 383 -18.66 -5.97 23.78
N ALA A 384 -18.08 -6.11 22.59
CA ALA A 384 -16.85 -6.88 22.38
C ALA A 384 -15.68 -6.29 23.17
N ALA A 385 -15.53 -4.96 23.19
CA ALA A 385 -14.45 -4.28 23.86
C ALA A 385 -14.54 -4.35 25.39
N ILE A 386 -15.76 -4.16 25.95
CA ILE A 386 -15.96 -4.14 27.43
C ILE A 386 -16.22 -5.54 28.02
N GLY A 387 -16.41 -6.57 27.19
CA GLY A 387 -16.65 -7.94 27.63
C GLY A 387 -17.95 -8.12 28.42
N LYS A 388 -19.00 -7.32 28.13
CA LYS A 388 -20.30 -7.37 28.81
C LYS A 388 -21.43 -7.77 27.83
N SER A 389 -22.62 -8.08 28.36
CA SER A 389 -23.78 -8.41 27.54
C SER A 389 -24.40 -7.15 26.90
N LYS A 390 -25.12 -7.32 25.77
CA LYS A 390 -25.91 -6.24 25.15
C LYS A 390 -26.94 -5.65 26.14
N ARG A 391 -27.54 -6.49 26.98
CA ARG A 391 -28.50 -6.04 28.01
C ARG A 391 -27.83 -5.13 29.04
N THR A 392 -26.61 -5.46 29.48
CA THR A 392 -25.85 -4.63 30.41
C THR A 392 -25.51 -3.28 29.76
N LEU A 393 -25.04 -3.30 28.49
CA LEU A 393 -24.76 -2.08 27.73
C LEU A 393 -26.02 -1.20 27.62
N ASP A 394 -27.17 -1.76 27.22
CA ASP A 394 -28.41 -1.00 27.06
C ASP A 394 -28.91 -0.37 28.37
N THR A 395 -28.66 -1.04 29.50
CA THR A 395 -28.97 -0.48 30.82
C THR A 395 -28.06 0.69 31.14
N LYS A 396 -26.74 0.52 30.97
CA LYS A 396 -25.74 1.56 31.26
C LYS A 396 -25.82 2.77 30.34
N LEU A 397 -26.14 2.59 29.05
CA LEU A 397 -26.38 3.69 28.13
C LEU A 397 -27.52 4.63 28.56
N LYS A 398 -28.53 4.13 29.32
CA LYS A 398 -29.63 4.94 29.85
C LYS A 398 -29.21 5.75 31.10
N GLU A 399 -28.19 5.30 31.81
CA GLU A 399 -27.64 5.99 32.98
C GLU A 399 -26.66 7.11 32.60
N ILE A 400 -26.12 7.07 31.34
CA ILE A 400 -25.19 8.08 30.84
C ILE A 400 -25.96 9.35 30.43
N PRO A 401 -25.56 10.55 30.89
CA PRO A 401 -26.12 11.82 30.42
C PRO A 401 -25.98 11.98 28.91
N SER A 402 -27.05 12.44 28.27
CA SER A 402 -27.13 12.56 26.81
C SER A 402 -26.08 13.47 26.21
N GLU A 403 -25.58 14.46 26.94
CA GLU A 403 -24.51 15.38 26.55
C GLU A 403 -23.13 14.74 26.51
N HIS A 404 -22.93 13.59 27.18
CA HIS A 404 -21.64 12.90 27.20
C HIS A 404 -21.36 12.06 25.94
N LEU A 405 -22.42 11.61 25.26
CA LEU A 405 -22.33 10.78 24.08
C LEU A 405 -23.04 11.44 22.88
N VAL A 406 -22.34 11.55 21.74
CA VAL A 406 -22.95 11.87 20.46
C VAL A 406 -23.40 10.56 19.82
N VAL A 407 -24.72 10.41 19.64
CA VAL A 407 -25.31 9.23 19.02
C VAL A 407 -25.75 9.56 17.60
N THR A 408 -25.23 8.80 16.63
CA THR A 408 -25.57 8.95 15.21
C THR A 408 -26.18 7.66 14.70
N LYS A 409 -27.26 7.76 13.90
CA LYS A 409 -27.88 6.61 13.26
C LYS A 409 -27.44 6.54 11.80
N VAL A 410 -26.83 5.42 11.42
CA VAL A 410 -26.45 5.12 10.03
C VAL A 410 -27.23 3.87 9.60
N GLY A 411 -28.14 4.04 8.66
CA GLY A 411 -29.10 2.99 8.31
C GLY A 411 -29.93 2.55 9.51
N LYS A 412 -29.80 1.29 9.91
CA LYS A 412 -30.47 0.72 11.10
C LYS A 412 -29.58 0.68 12.35
N VAL A 413 -28.30 1.06 12.24
CA VAL A 413 -27.29 0.90 13.29
C VAL A 413 -27.06 2.23 14.02
N LEU A 414 -26.98 2.17 15.36
CA LEU A 414 -26.59 3.28 16.21
C LEU A 414 -25.08 3.25 16.45
N HIS A 415 -24.46 4.41 16.30
CA HIS A 415 -23.04 4.66 16.53
C HIS A 415 -22.86 5.66 17.66
N PHE A 416 -21.90 5.40 18.54
CA PHE A 416 -21.64 6.16 19.75
C PHE A 416 -20.24 6.78 19.70
N LYS A 417 -20.16 8.08 19.94
CA LYS A 417 -18.91 8.83 20.14
C LYS A 417 -18.95 9.52 21.50
N PHE A 418 -17.79 9.61 22.16
CA PHE A 418 -17.68 10.51 23.30
C PHE A 418 -17.70 11.96 22.80
N ASN A 419 -18.42 12.83 23.49
CA ASN A 419 -18.44 14.25 23.16
C ASN A 419 -17.14 14.91 23.64
N VAL A 420 -16.15 14.98 22.76
CA VAL A 420 -14.81 15.52 23.09
C VAL A 420 -14.80 17.01 23.45
N ASP A 421 -15.89 17.74 23.12
CA ASP A 421 -15.96 19.16 23.46
C ASP A 421 -16.05 19.41 24.96
N ILE A 422 -16.64 18.48 25.70
CA ILE A 422 -16.70 18.56 27.18
C ILE A 422 -15.33 18.40 27.84
N LEU A 423 -14.35 17.82 27.14
CA LEU A 423 -12.98 17.67 27.64
C LEU A 423 -12.14 18.95 27.50
N LYS A 424 -12.66 19.99 26.80
CA LYS A 424 -11.96 21.29 26.66
C LYS A 424 -11.88 22.06 27.96
N SER A 425 -12.77 21.76 28.90
CA SER A 425 -12.85 22.39 30.23
C SER A 425 -12.16 21.58 31.33
N CYS A 426 -11.51 20.47 30.98
CA CYS A 426 -10.72 19.58 31.84
C CYS A 426 -9.27 19.62 31.39
#